data_5723ca4341cd9e522479ffbc31ce6a6d
#
_entry.id   5723ca4341cd9e522479ffbc31ce6a6d
#
_cell.length_a   1.000
_cell.length_b   1.000
_cell.length_c   1.000
_cell.angle_alpha   90.00
_cell.angle_beta   90.00
_cell.angle_gamma   90.00
#
_symmetry.space_group_name_H-M   'P 1'
#
loop_
_entity.id
_entity.type
_entity.pdbx_description
1 polymer ?
#
loop_
_entity_poly.entity_id
_entity_poly.type
_entity_poly.pdbx_seq_one_letter_code
_entity_poly.pdbx_strand_id
1 'polypeptide(L)'
;MRQLECAKVRDQKLSITYLCQLLEVSRKGYYKHTFTEQDEDVKVASVLHYCQYVRSWLPKAGVDTLQECTNKYFKGTFQVGRDWLYKVLGANDMLLRSRKRKRPPQTTKGVVNHGFQDHLNTTPKYIATDHCRLTVSDITYVKCLGGFAYLSLTMDAYSRIITGFDLQPTLSTEGPYNALRQTVDFYQKHGFDLKGLIFHSDRGCQYVSKQMTDYEASLGIVTSVTQTGNPLHNAMAERLNGIIKNDWLYNFEDKPIDQVREILSQTIALYNTARPHRALNKKTPMQMLIPDHPNPLTTQPSKKQTSKNNSPKAPSPCRLTPNKDLSLCTSAIKTTTGRVPQQEQN
;
A
#
# COMPACT_ATOMS: atom_id res chain seq x y z
N MET A 1 24.82 3.84 35.73
CA MET A 1 25.44 4.31 34.49
C MET A 1 25.30 5.81 34.33
N ARG A 2 24.09 6.43 34.28
CA ARG A 2 23.91 7.91 34.26
C ARG A 2 24.67 8.66 35.36
N GLN A 3 24.84 8.07 36.55
CA GLN A 3 25.62 8.64 37.65
C GLN A 3 27.13 8.72 37.37
N LEU A 4 27.68 7.80 36.57
CA LEU A 4 29.07 7.81 36.13
C LEU A 4 29.36 8.90 35.08
N GLU A 5 28.40 9.20 34.23
CA GLU A 5 28.51 10.29 33.23
C GLU A 5 28.35 11.66 33.89
N CYS A 6 27.43 11.81 34.85
CA CYS A 6 27.30 13.04 35.64
C CYS A 6 28.58 13.36 36.48
N ALA A 7 29.32 12.35 36.90
CA ALA A 7 30.58 12.56 37.63
C ALA A 7 31.73 13.06 36.74
N LYS A 8 31.68 12.82 35.40
CA LYS A 8 32.62 13.34 34.42
C LYS A 8 32.47 14.85 34.18
N VAL A 9 31.27 15.39 34.39
CA VAL A 9 30.93 16.79 34.08
C VAL A 9 31.40 17.77 35.19
N ARG A 10 31.73 17.27 36.38
CA ARG A 10 32.24 18.11 37.47
C ARG A 10 33.73 17.92 37.59
N ASP A 11 34.53 18.64 36.86
CA ASP A 11 35.99 18.93 36.91
C ASP A 11 36.92 18.18 37.88
N GLN A 12 36.49 17.02 38.41
CA GLN A 12 37.35 16.10 39.17
C GLN A 12 37.75 14.94 38.25
N LYS A 13 39.02 14.84 37.92
CA LYS A 13 39.66 13.75 37.15
C LYS A 13 39.55 12.41 37.90
N LEU A 14 38.37 11.93 38.17
CA LEU A 14 38.15 10.58 38.72
C LEU A 14 38.34 9.55 37.60
N SER A 15 39.24 8.59 37.84
CA SER A 15 39.46 7.51 36.84
C SER A 15 38.24 6.62 36.74
N ILE A 16 37.91 6.14 35.52
CA ILE A 16 36.84 5.17 35.30
C ILE A 16 37.02 3.92 36.16
N THR A 17 38.27 3.52 36.39
CA THR A 17 38.62 2.40 37.27
C THR A 17 38.16 2.62 38.71
N TYR A 18 38.42 3.81 39.25
CA TYR A 18 37.99 4.17 40.62
C TYR A 18 36.45 4.23 40.72
N LEU A 19 35.81 4.84 39.74
CA LEU A 19 34.33 4.93 39.71
C LEU A 19 33.66 3.56 39.56
N CYS A 20 34.24 2.63 38.79
CA CYS A 20 33.74 1.28 38.67
C CYS A 20 33.90 0.50 40.00
N GLN A 21 35.01 0.70 40.71
CA GLN A 21 35.21 0.11 42.03
C GLN A 21 34.22 0.66 43.06
N LEU A 22 34.00 1.97 43.08
CA LEU A 22 33.07 2.63 44.00
C LEU A 22 31.62 2.17 43.81
N LEU A 23 31.24 1.86 42.57
CA LEU A 23 29.88 1.44 42.21
C LEU A 23 29.73 -0.08 42.07
N GLU A 24 30.75 -0.84 42.45
CA GLU A 24 30.78 -2.32 42.40
C GLU A 24 30.45 -2.89 41.01
N VAL A 25 30.80 -2.17 39.93
CA VAL A 25 30.58 -2.59 38.54
C VAL A 25 31.92 -2.94 37.87
N SER A 26 31.94 -3.99 37.05
CA SER A 26 33.16 -4.33 36.33
C SER A 26 33.47 -3.33 35.22
N ARG A 27 34.77 -2.99 35.03
CA ARG A 27 35.20 -2.15 33.89
C ARG A 27 34.72 -2.70 32.54
N LYS A 28 34.81 -4.02 32.37
CA LYS A 28 34.33 -4.71 31.19
C LYS A 28 32.83 -4.54 31.01
N GLY A 29 32.03 -4.60 32.07
CA GLY A 29 30.60 -4.34 32.09
C GLY A 29 30.27 -2.91 31.69
N TYR A 30 31.02 -1.92 32.22
CA TYR A 30 30.87 -0.51 31.87
C TYR A 30 31.05 -0.27 30.37
N TYR A 31 32.18 -0.69 29.79
CA TYR A 31 32.43 -0.48 28.36
C TYR A 31 31.47 -1.29 27.48
N LYS A 32 31.16 -2.51 27.82
CA LYS A 32 30.18 -3.33 27.11
C LYS A 32 28.80 -2.65 27.08
N HIS A 33 28.35 -2.10 28.21
CA HIS A 33 27.07 -1.41 28.31
C HIS A 33 27.06 -0.13 27.49
N THR A 34 28.12 0.69 27.55
CA THR A 34 28.24 1.93 26.78
C THR A 34 28.22 1.66 25.28
N PHE A 35 28.94 0.64 24.78
CA PHE A 35 28.88 0.23 23.38
C PHE A 35 27.50 -0.28 22.99
N THR A 36 26.85 -1.08 23.84
CA THR A 36 25.51 -1.63 23.55
C THR A 36 24.45 -0.52 23.49
N GLU A 37 24.52 0.50 24.36
CA GLU A 37 23.62 1.66 24.31
C GLU A 37 23.81 2.48 23.03
N GLN A 38 25.05 2.77 22.64
CA GLN A 38 25.34 3.49 21.41
C GLN A 38 24.86 2.74 20.16
N ASP A 39 25.08 1.43 20.12
CA ASP A 39 24.61 0.59 19.01
C ASP A 39 23.07 0.56 18.94
N GLU A 40 22.40 0.53 20.09
CA GLU A 40 20.94 0.55 20.17
C GLU A 40 20.36 1.91 19.74
N ASP A 41 20.99 3.03 20.14
CA ASP A 41 20.59 4.37 19.74
C ASP A 41 20.74 4.56 18.22
N VAL A 42 21.81 4.10 17.61
CA VAL A 42 22.02 4.11 16.17
C VAL A 42 20.97 3.28 15.45
N LYS A 43 20.65 2.09 15.99
CA LYS A 43 19.61 1.22 15.47
C LYS A 43 18.23 1.87 15.54
N VAL A 44 17.88 2.47 16.69
CA VAL A 44 16.62 3.21 16.87
C VAL A 44 16.50 4.35 15.86
N ALA A 45 17.52 5.19 15.73
CA ALA A 45 17.54 6.30 14.79
C ALA A 45 17.37 5.83 13.34
N SER A 46 18.08 4.76 12.96
CA SER A 46 18.00 4.18 11.61
C SER A 46 16.60 3.64 11.32
N VAL A 47 15.98 2.95 12.28
CA VAL A 47 14.63 2.41 12.15
C VAL A 47 13.59 3.53 12.08
N LEU A 48 13.68 4.57 12.91
CA LEU A 48 12.76 5.70 12.88
C LEU A 48 12.83 6.45 11.55
N HIS A 49 14.03 6.73 11.07
CA HIS A 49 14.23 7.36 9.76
C HIS A 49 13.60 6.51 8.64
N TYR A 50 13.85 5.22 8.65
CA TYR A 50 13.27 4.31 7.67
C TYR A 50 11.75 4.21 7.79
N CYS A 51 11.18 4.19 8.99
CA CYS A 51 9.73 4.23 9.19
C CYS A 51 9.09 5.52 8.64
N GLN A 52 9.77 6.66 8.77
CA GLN A 52 9.34 7.93 8.16
C GLN A 52 9.38 7.83 6.64
N TYR A 53 10.44 7.26 6.07
CA TYR A 53 10.54 7.01 4.63
C TYR A 53 9.40 6.11 4.14
N VAL A 54 9.13 4.97 4.79
CA VAL A 54 8.00 4.11 4.43
C VAL A 54 6.67 4.86 4.49
N ARG A 55 6.48 5.73 5.49
CA ARG A 55 5.25 6.52 5.63
C ARG A 55 5.13 7.67 4.65
N SER A 56 6.19 8.12 4.02
CA SER A 56 6.08 9.07 2.90
C SER A 56 5.36 8.44 1.68
N TRP A 57 5.42 7.10 1.54
CA TRP A 57 4.77 6.33 0.50
C TRP A 57 3.46 5.68 0.96
N LEU A 58 3.44 5.17 2.17
CA LEU A 58 2.30 4.51 2.82
C LEU A 58 1.91 5.28 4.09
N PRO A 59 1.22 6.41 4.02
CA PRO A 59 1.05 7.35 5.13
C PRO A 59 0.42 6.75 6.38
N LYS A 60 -0.40 5.71 6.21
CA LYS A 60 -1.06 4.99 7.31
C LYS A 60 -0.49 3.59 7.55
N ALA A 61 0.78 3.35 7.17
CA ALA A 61 1.46 2.10 7.50
C ALA A 61 1.46 1.87 9.03
N GLY A 62 0.78 0.80 9.45
CA GLY A 62 0.76 0.35 10.86
C GLY A 62 2.03 -0.37 11.25
N VAL A 63 2.17 -0.70 12.54
CA VAL A 63 3.37 -1.33 13.11
C VAL A 63 3.73 -2.63 12.38
N ASP A 64 2.75 -3.49 12.05
CA ASP A 64 3.01 -4.77 11.36
C ASP A 64 3.60 -4.55 9.96
N THR A 65 3.10 -3.55 9.21
CA THR A 65 3.63 -3.19 7.89
C THR A 65 5.02 -2.60 8.00
N LEU A 66 5.24 -1.69 8.96
CA LEU A 66 6.54 -1.08 9.21
C LEU A 66 7.59 -2.12 9.62
N GLN A 67 7.23 -3.06 10.51
CA GLN A 67 8.11 -4.15 10.91
C GLN A 67 8.53 -5.01 9.71
N GLU A 68 7.58 -5.39 8.87
CA GLU A 68 7.87 -6.19 7.69
C GLU A 68 8.82 -5.49 6.72
N CYS A 69 8.54 -4.21 6.42
CA CYS A 69 9.39 -3.41 5.56
C CYS A 69 10.79 -3.23 6.16
N THR A 70 10.87 -2.92 7.46
CA THR A 70 12.13 -2.74 8.20
C THR A 70 12.98 -4.01 8.17
N ASN A 71 12.40 -5.15 8.48
CA ASN A 71 13.13 -6.41 8.52
C ASN A 71 13.60 -6.88 7.13
N LYS A 72 12.87 -6.55 6.08
CA LYS A 72 13.30 -6.81 4.70
C LYS A 72 14.42 -5.85 4.26
N TYR A 73 14.30 -4.57 4.59
CA TYR A 73 15.28 -3.55 4.20
C TYR A 73 16.64 -3.76 4.90
N PHE A 74 16.61 -4.03 6.22
CA PHE A 74 17.82 -4.26 7.03
C PHE A 74 18.21 -5.73 7.10
N LYS A 75 17.75 -6.56 6.16
CA LYS A 75 18.09 -8.00 6.12
C LYS A 75 19.61 -8.20 6.14
N GLY A 76 20.08 -9.01 7.10
CA GLY A 76 21.51 -9.27 7.29
C GLY A 76 22.25 -8.30 8.22
N THR A 77 21.61 -7.18 8.61
CA THR A 77 22.18 -6.23 9.59
C THR A 77 21.56 -6.45 10.97
N PHE A 78 20.26 -6.29 11.08
CA PHE A 78 19.48 -6.57 12.29
C PHE A 78 18.02 -6.86 11.95
N GLN A 79 17.31 -7.37 12.93
CA GLN A 79 15.87 -7.54 12.87
C GLN A 79 15.21 -6.89 14.08
N VAL A 80 13.98 -6.44 13.92
CA VAL A 80 13.18 -5.83 14.98
C VAL A 80 11.93 -6.64 15.25
N GLY A 81 11.65 -6.87 16.55
CA GLY A 81 10.40 -7.46 16.99
C GLY A 81 9.25 -6.43 16.92
N ARG A 82 8.01 -6.93 16.80
CA ARG A 82 6.80 -6.09 16.75
C ARG A 82 6.65 -5.21 18.01
N ASP A 83 6.82 -5.79 19.18
CA ASP A 83 6.62 -5.10 20.46
C ASP A 83 7.72 -4.08 20.73
N TRP A 84 8.96 -4.39 20.34
CA TRP A 84 10.06 -3.43 20.37
C TRP A 84 9.76 -2.23 19.46
N LEU A 85 9.35 -2.48 18.22
CA LEU A 85 9.01 -1.40 17.28
C LEU A 85 7.83 -0.58 17.78
N TYR A 86 6.81 -1.22 18.38
CA TYR A 86 5.68 -0.51 18.97
C TYR A 86 6.12 0.44 20.10
N LYS A 87 7.01 0.00 20.98
CA LYS A 87 7.58 0.84 22.05
C LYS A 87 8.39 2.00 21.50
N VAL A 88 9.25 1.73 20.52
CA VAL A 88 10.09 2.78 19.88
C VAL A 88 9.21 3.83 19.19
N LEU A 89 8.21 3.42 18.40
CA LEU A 89 7.29 4.34 17.75
C LEU A 89 6.43 5.12 18.76
N GLY A 90 6.04 4.48 19.87
CA GLY A 90 5.29 5.13 20.95
C GLY A 90 6.10 6.20 21.66
N ALA A 91 7.36 5.91 21.99
CA ALA A 91 8.27 6.86 22.64
C ALA A 91 8.61 8.09 21.77
N ASN A 92 8.38 7.99 20.44
CA ASN A 92 8.64 9.05 19.47
C ASN A 92 7.36 9.64 18.83
N ASP A 93 6.20 9.46 19.46
CA ASP A 93 4.89 9.97 19.00
C ASP A 93 4.52 9.55 17.56
N MET A 94 5.05 8.44 17.11
CA MET A 94 4.84 7.90 15.76
C MET A 94 3.75 6.84 15.68
N LEU A 95 2.98 6.57 16.73
CA LEU A 95 1.84 5.66 16.67
C LEU A 95 0.64 6.34 15.99
N LEU A 96 0.01 5.58 15.10
CA LEU A 96 -1.19 6.05 14.42
C LEU A 96 -2.38 6.05 15.38
N ARG A 97 -3.05 7.20 15.51
CA ARG A 97 -4.28 7.31 16.28
C ARG A 97 -5.44 6.66 15.52
N SER A 98 -6.24 5.86 16.20
CA SER A 98 -7.46 5.30 15.63
C SER A 98 -8.49 6.43 15.40
N ARG A 99 -8.99 6.56 14.16
CA ARG A 99 -10.09 7.47 13.86
C ARG A 99 -11.42 6.79 14.14
N LYS A 100 -12.33 7.47 14.86
CA LYS A 100 -13.73 7.03 14.96
C LYS A 100 -14.36 7.06 13.57
N ARG A 101 -14.80 5.89 13.08
CA ARG A 101 -15.48 5.78 11.78
C ARG A 101 -16.86 6.38 11.89
N LYS A 102 -17.17 7.43 11.14
CA LYS A 102 -18.55 7.85 10.88
C LYS A 102 -19.07 6.96 9.74
N ARG A 103 -20.20 6.30 9.94
CA ARG A 103 -20.90 5.60 8.85
C ARG A 103 -21.40 6.65 7.86
N PRO A 104 -21.03 6.56 6.58
CA PRO A 104 -21.60 7.43 5.58
C PRO A 104 -23.09 7.15 5.42
N PRO A 105 -23.90 8.15 5.05
CA PRO A 105 -25.29 7.91 4.70
C PRO A 105 -25.39 6.97 3.49
N GLN A 106 -26.40 6.14 3.45
CA GLN A 106 -26.70 5.27 2.33
C GLN A 106 -27.22 6.13 1.17
N THR A 107 -26.48 6.24 0.08
CA THR A 107 -26.74 7.21 -1.01
C THR A 107 -27.49 6.60 -2.19
N THR A 108 -27.55 5.27 -2.32
CA THR A 108 -28.20 4.59 -3.46
C THR A 108 -29.14 3.49 -2.98
N LYS A 109 -30.31 3.40 -3.61
CA LYS A 109 -31.19 2.23 -3.50
C LYS A 109 -30.74 1.24 -4.55
N GLY A 110 -30.37 0.00 -4.12
CA GLY A 110 -30.00 -1.05 -5.04
C GLY A 110 -31.20 -1.48 -5.93
N VAL A 111 -30.89 -1.91 -7.14
CA VAL A 111 -31.90 -2.46 -8.05
C VAL A 111 -32.41 -3.79 -7.48
N VAL A 112 -33.73 -3.92 -7.36
CA VAL A 112 -34.38 -5.16 -6.99
C VAL A 112 -34.82 -5.86 -8.28
N ASN A 113 -34.64 -7.18 -8.40
CA ASN A 113 -34.98 -7.98 -9.60
C ASN A 113 -34.13 -7.62 -10.84
N HIS A 114 -32.81 -7.58 -10.68
CA HIS A 114 -31.88 -7.34 -11.79
C HIS A 114 -31.67 -8.56 -12.72
N GLY A 115 -32.17 -9.75 -12.36
CA GLY A 115 -32.08 -10.97 -13.17
C GLY A 115 -30.72 -11.71 -13.13
N PHE A 116 -29.71 -11.16 -12.46
CA PHE A 116 -28.38 -11.79 -12.35
C PHE A 116 -28.24 -12.58 -11.05
N GLN A 117 -27.43 -13.65 -11.09
CA GLN A 117 -27.16 -14.52 -9.94
C GLN A 117 -25.99 -13.99 -9.11
N ASP A 118 -25.96 -14.35 -7.83
CA ASP A 118 -24.81 -14.15 -6.95
C ASP A 118 -23.91 -15.40 -7.00
N HIS A 119 -22.89 -15.36 -7.83
CA HIS A 119 -21.94 -16.46 -7.97
C HIS A 119 -20.87 -16.48 -6.88
N LEU A 120 -20.73 -15.41 -6.08
CA LEU A 120 -19.75 -15.33 -5.00
C LEU A 120 -20.27 -15.94 -3.70
N ASN A 121 -21.52 -15.66 -3.34
CA ASN A 121 -22.09 -16.04 -2.05
C ASN A 121 -22.92 -17.34 -2.14
N THR A 122 -22.41 -18.30 -2.87
CA THR A 122 -22.96 -19.67 -2.98
C THR A 122 -22.70 -20.49 -1.71
N THR A 123 -23.30 -21.68 -1.63
CA THR A 123 -23.02 -22.62 -0.54
C THR A 123 -22.46 -23.93 -1.14
N PRO A 124 -21.13 -24.19 -0.97
CA PRO A 124 -20.12 -23.41 -0.27
C PRO A 124 -19.78 -22.10 -0.98
N LYS A 125 -19.26 -21.10 -0.21
CA LYS A 125 -18.87 -19.81 -0.75
C LYS A 125 -17.77 -19.96 -1.79
N TYR A 126 -17.91 -19.27 -2.93
CA TYR A 126 -16.88 -19.29 -3.97
C TYR A 126 -15.60 -18.58 -3.51
N ILE A 127 -14.46 -19.23 -3.70
CA ILE A 127 -13.13 -18.70 -3.40
C ILE A 127 -12.28 -18.81 -4.66
N ALA A 128 -11.77 -17.68 -5.13
CA ALA A 128 -10.84 -17.67 -6.25
C ALA A 128 -9.53 -18.38 -5.88
N THR A 129 -9.16 -19.37 -6.65
CA THR A 129 -7.92 -20.17 -6.45
C THR A 129 -6.78 -19.74 -7.38
N ASP A 130 -7.07 -18.87 -8.36
CA ASP A 130 -6.12 -18.38 -9.33
C ASP A 130 -6.52 -17.00 -9.83
N HIS A 131 -5.61 -16.34 -10.57
CA HIS A 131 -5.85 -15.07 -11.26
C HIS A 131 -6.96 -15.19 -12.30
N CYS A 132 -7.62 -14.08 -12.59
CA CYS A 132 -8.66 -14.00 -13.63
C CYS A 132 -9.81 -15.01 -13.46
N ARG A 133 -10.16 -15.37 -12.21
CA ARG A 133 -11.33 -16.22 -11.89
C ARG A 133 -12.47 -15.44 -11.28
N LEU A 134 -12.12 -14.44 -10.49
CA LEU A 134 -13.07 -13.57 -9.82
C LEU A 134 -12.49 -12.17 -9.70
N THR A 135 -13.18 -11.19 -10.25
CA THR A 135 -12.94 -9.77 -10.03
C THR A 135 -14.10 -9.19 -9.24
N VAL A 136 -13.79 -8.44 -8.19
CA VAL A 136 -14.77 -7.71 -7.39
C VAL A 136 -14.70 -6.23 -7.69
N SER A 137 -15.85 -5.58 -7.74
CA SER A 137 -15.96 -4.15 -8.04
C SER A 137 -16.90 -3.46 -7.06
N ASP A 138 -16.61 -2.19 -6.77
CA ASP A 138 -17.47 -1.33 -5.95
C ASP A 138 -17.18 0.14 -6.28
N ILE A 139 -18.21 0.99 -6.08
CA ILE A 139 -18.09 2.44 -6.24
C ILE A 139 -18.03 3.08 -4.87
N THR A 140 -17.07 3.97 -4.70
CA THR A 140 -16.97 4.77 -3.48
C THR A 140 -16.83 6.24 -3.83
N TYR A 141 -17.31 7.13 -2.96
CA TYR A 141 -17.14 8.56 -3.19
C TYR A 141 -15.90 9.11 -2.49
N VAL A 142 -15.28 10.08 -3.15
CA VAL A 142 -14.14 10.84 -2.68
C VAL A 142 -14.53 12.31 -2.63
N LYS A 143 -14.28 12.99 -1.52
CA LYS A 143 -14.54 14.41 -1.40
C LYS A 143 -13.41 15.18 -2.08
N CYS A 144 -13.77 16.04 -3.03
CA CYS A 144 -12.87 16.88 -3.82
C CYS A 144 -13.29 18.33 -3.73
N LEU A 145 -12.50 19.25 -4.30
CA LEU A 145 -12.88 20.63 -4.47
C LEU A 145 -14.18 20.70 -5.32
N GLY A 146 -15.17 21.40 -4.80
CA GLY A 146 -16.46 21.55 -5.49
C GLY A 146 -17.49 20.44 -5.21
N GLY A 147 -17.16 19.38 -4.44
CA GLY A 147 -18.13 18.34 -4.07
C GLY A 147 -17.56 16.93 -3.97
N PHE A 148 -18.36 15.96 -4.43
CA PHE A 148 -17.97 14.55 -4.43
C PHE A 148 -17.64 14.08 -5.85
N ALA A 149 -16.62 13.26 -5.97
CA ALA A 149 -16.34 12.44 -7.14
C ALA A 149 -16.54 10.96 -6.79
N TYR A 150 -16.82 10.15 -7.78
CA TYR A 150 -17.17 8.73 -7.64
C TYR A 150 -16.04 7.88 -8.19
N LEU A 151 -15.41 7.12 -7.30
CA LEU A 151 -14.29 6.24 -7.62
C LEU A 151 -14.80 4.82 -7.79
N SER A 152 -14.70 4.29 -8.99
CA SER A 152 -14.92 2.87 -9.30
C SER A 152 -13.59 2.14 -9.20
N LEU A 153 -13.56 1.04 -8.45
CA LEU A 153 -12.36 0.18 -8.30
C LEU A 153 -12.71 -1.24 -8.69
N THR A 154 -11.81 -1.91 -9.41
CA THR A 154 -11.87 -3.34 -9.69
C THR A 154 -10.63 -4.03 -9.16
N MET A 155 -10.80 -5.20 -8.57
CA MET A 155 -9.71 -5.94 -7.93
C MET A 155 -9.82 -7.43 -8.23
N ASP A 156 -8.73 -8.04 -8.66
CA ASP A 156 -8.59 -9.49 -8.71
C ASP A 156 -8.69 -10.09 -7.30
N ALA A 157 -9.62 -11.02 -7.11
CA ALA A 157 -9.90 -11.54 -5.77
C ALA A 157 -8.82 -12.47 -5.23
N TYR A 158 -8.03 -13.11 -6.09
CA TYR A 158 -6.93 -13.99 -5.69
C TYR A 158 -5.71 -13.18 -5.26
N SER A 159 -5.17 -12.38 -6.17
CA SER A 159 -3.94 -11.61 -5.94
C SER A 159 -4.11 -10.30 -5.19
N ARG A 160 -5.34 -9.80 -5.06
CA ARG A 160 -5.66 -8.46 -4.53
C ARG A 160 -5.11 -7.31 -5.40
N ILE A 161 -4.70 -7.57 -6.64
CA ILE A 161 -4.28 -6.54 -7.59
C ILE A 161 -5.49 -5.67 -7.93
N ILE A 162 -5.33 -4.35 -7.82
CA ILE A 162 -6.28 -3.43 -8.44
C ILE A 162 -5.98 -3.44 -9.93
N THR A 163 -6.92 -3.96 -10.71
CA THR A 163 -6.78 -4.19 -12.14
C THR A 163 -7.32 -3.03 -12.97
N GLY A 164 -8.24 -2.25 -12.39
CA GLY A 164 -8.80 -1.08 -13.04
C GLY A 164 -9.40 -0.10 -12.05
N PHE A 165 -9.47 1.16 -12.45
CA PHE A 165 -10.10 2.23 -11.68
C PHE A 165 -10.53 3.38 -12.57
N ASP A 166 -11.56 4.10 -12.16
CA ASP A 166 -11.91 5.37 -12.78
C ASP A 166 -12.53 6.33 -11.76
N LEU A 167 -12.27 7.62 -11.92
CA LEU A 167 -12.81 8.68 -11.07
C LEU A 167 -13.68 9.61 -11.90
N GLN A 168 -14.98 9.61 -11.64
CA GLN A 168 -15.96 10.42 -12.36
C GLN A 168 -16.58 11.51 -11.46
N PRO A 169 -16.94 12.67 -12.02
CA PRO A 169 -17.64 13.71 -11.26
C PRO A 169 -19.10 13.33 -10.96
N THR A 170 -19.67 12.38 -11.68
CA THR A 170 -21.04 11.91 -11.55
C THR A 170 -21.11 10.41 -11.32
N LEU A 171 -22.18 9.94 -10.66
CA LEU A 171 -22.45 8.53 -10.46
C LEU A 171 -23.10 7.91 -11.71
N SER A 172 -22.33 7.77 -12.77
CA SER A 172 -22.74 7.20 -14.05
C SER A 172 -22.21 5.77 -14.24
N THR A 173 -22.70 5.07 -15.27
CA THR A 173 -22.17 3.77 -15.70
C THR A 173 -20.75 3.85 -16.23
N GLU A 174 -20.33 5.04 -16.68
CA GLU A 174 -19.03 5.23 -17.32
C GLU A 174 -17.84 4.87 -16.39
N GLY A 175 -17.95 5.22 -15.11
CA GLY A 175 -16.91 4.90 -14.13
C GLY A 175 -16.63 3.40 -14.02
N PRO A 176 -17.61 2.55 -13.67
CA PRO A 176 -17.45 1.09 -13.66
C PRO A 176 -17.05 0.50 -15.02
N TYR A 177 -17.60 1.05 -16.12
CA TYR A 177 -17.27 0.59 -17.46
C TYR A 177 -15.80 0.82 -17.83
N ASN A 178 -15.27 2.00 -17.54
CA ASN A 178 -13.86 2.31 -17.76
C ASN A 178 -12.94 1.47 -16.86
N ALA A 179 -13.34 1.24 -15.61
CA ALA A 179 -12.60 0.37 -14.70
C ALA A 179 -12.59 -1.10 -15.20
N LEU A 180 -13.71 -1.60 -15.73
CA LEU A 180 -13.80 -2.92 -16.35
C LEU A 180 -12.92 -3.01 -17.60
N ARG A 181 -12.92 -2.03 -18.48
CA ARG A 181 -12.05 -2.00 -19.66
C ARG A 181 -10.59 -2.10 -19.29
N GLN A 182 -10.13 -1.33 -18.30
CA GLN A 182 -8.76 -1.45 -17.79
C GLN A 182 -8.46 -2.84 -17.22
N THR A 183 -9.45 -3.47 -16.57
CA THR A 183 -9.34 -4.84 -16.07
C THR A 183 -9.16 -5.85 -17.22
N VAL A 184 -9.93 -5.69 -18.28
CA VAL A 184 -9.80 -6.49 -19.49
C VAL A 184 -8.42 -6.34 -20.11
N ASP A 185 -7.97 -5.08 -20.33
CA ASP A 185 -6.66 -4.77 -20.87
C ASP A 185 -5.53 -5.34 -19.98
N PHE A 186 -5.69 -5.26 -18.65
CA PHE A 186 -4.74 -5.83 -17.70
C PHE A 186 -4.61 -7.34 -17.88
N TYR A 187 -5.71 -8.07 -17.90
CA TYR A 187 -5.67 -9.53 -18.03
C TYR A 187 -5.15 -9.98 -19.39
N GLN A 188 -5.60 -9.35 -20.48
CA GLN A 188 -5.12 -9.64 -21.84
C GLN A 188 -3.62 -9.38 -21.98
N LYS A 189 -3.12 -8.27 -21.45
CA LYS A 189 -1.68 -7.96 -21.44
C LYS A 189 -0.84 -9.03 -20.71
N HIS A 190 -1.41 -9.69 -19.72
CA HIS A 190 -0.73 -10.75 -18.97
C HIS A 190 -1.06 -12.17 -19.49
N GLY A 191 -1.74 -12.27 -20.65
CA GLY A 191 -2.01 -13.55 -21.31
C GLY A 191 -3.14 -14.38 -20.68
N PHE A 192 -4.02 -13.78 -19.88
CA PHE A 192 -5.15 -14.48 -19.29
C PHE A 192 -6.34 -14.51 -20.24
N ASP A 193 -7.02 -15.67 -20.27
CA ASP A 193 -8.32 -15.82 -20.92
C ASP A 193 -9.44 -15.33 -20.00
N LEU A 194 -10.28 -14.45 -20.54
CA LEU A 194 -11.39 -13.83 -19.82
C LEU A 194 -12.63 -14.73 -19.75
N LYS A 195 -12.69 -15.79 -20.56
CA LYS A 195 -13.85 -16.68 -20.62
C LYS A 195 -14.11 -17.34 -19.27
N GLY A 196 -15.29 -17.09 -18.72
CA GLY A 196 -15.70 -17.61 -17.42
C GLY A 196 -15.18 -16.80 -16.22
N LEU A 197 -14.50 -15.65 -16.43
CA LEU A 197 -14.21 -14.70 -15.36
C LEU A 197 -15.52 -14.23 -14.73
N ILE A 198 -15.65 -14.38 -13.43
CA ILE A 198 -16.79 -13.83 -12.68
C ILE A 198 -16.48 -12.36 -12.33
N PHE A 199 -17.32 -11.45 -12.82
CA PHE A 199 -17.27 -10.04 -12.42
C PHE A 199 -18.37 -9.76 -11.40
N HIS A 200 -17.99 -9.57 -10.14
CA HIS A 200 -18.92 -9.45 -9.01
C HIS A 200 -19.00 -8.03 -8.48
N SER A 201 -20.23 -7.54 -8.33
CA SER A 201 -20.51 -6.20 -7.82
C SER A 201 -21.71 -6.19 -6.87
N ASP A 202 -21.96 -5.00 -6.29
CA ASP A 202 -23.22 -4.72 -5.60
C ASP A 202 -24.38 -4.55 -6.61
N ARG A 203 -25.59 -4.24 -6.07
CA ARG A 203 -26.81 -4.03 -6.86
C ARG A 203 -26.94 -2.61 -7.45
N GLY A 204 -25.82 -1.92 -7.64
CA GLY A 204 -25.84 -0.59 -8.27
C GLY A 204 -26.38 -0.67 -9.71
N CYS A 205 -27.29 0.26 -10.10
CA CYS A 205 -27.84 0.31 -11.46
C CYS A 205 -26.75 0.45 -12.53
N GLN A 206 -25.60 1.00 -12.18
CA GLN A 206 -24.44 1.16 -13.05
C GLN A 206 -23.90 -0.19 -13.53
N TYR A 207 -23.86 -1.19 -12.64
CA TYR A 207 -23.32 -2.53 -12.93
C TYR A 207 -24.26 -3.42 -13.74
N VAL A 208 -25.57 -3.22 -13.59
CA VAL A 208 -26.60 -3.99 -14.31
C VAL A 208 -27.11 -3.27 -15.56
N SER A 209 -26.45 -2.19 -15.97
CA SER A 209 -26.77 -1.45 -17.19
C SER A 209 -26.48 -2.32 -18.43
N LYS A 210 -27.27 -2.13 -19.48
CA LYS A 210 -27.11 -2.86 -20.74
C LYS A 210 -25.69 -2.71 -21.31
N GLN A 211 -25.10 -1.53 -21.22
CA GLN A 211 -23.74 -1.27 -21.69
C GLN A 211 -22.70 -2.17 -20.99
N MET A 212 -22.81 -2.33 -19.66
CA MET A 212 -21.91 -3.22 -18.90
C MET A 212 -22.10 -4.68 -19.27
N THR A 213 -23.35 -5.15 -19.19
CA THR A 213 -23.67 -6.57 -19.35
C THR A 213 -23.44 -7.07 -20.78
N ASP A 214 -23.72 -6.24 -21.81
CA ASP A 214 -23.42 -6.57 -23.20
C ASP A 214 -21.90 -6.67 -23.43
N TYR A 215 -21.12 -5.77 -22.81
CA TYR A 215 -19.65 -5.83 -22.92
C TYR A 215 -19.06 -7.06 -22.19
N GLU A 216 -19.52 -7.36 -20.98
CA GLU A 216 -19.15 -8.58 -20.25
C GLU A 216 -19.48 -9.83 -21.07
N ALA A 217 -20.72 -9.94 -21.59
CA ALA A 217 -21.16 -11.08 -22.39
C ALA A 217 -20.33 -11.25 -23.67
N SER A 218 -19.96 -10.14 -24.34
CA SER A 218 -19.13 -10.19 -25.56
C SER A 218 -17.75 -10.79 -25.34
N LEU A 219 -17.25 -10.75 -24.10
CA LEU A 219 -15.94 -11.28 -23.69
C LEU A 219 -16.04 -12.64 -22.96
N GLY A 220 -17.27 -13.18 -22.79
CA GLY A 220 -17.51 -14.41 -22.05
C GLY A 220 -17.32 -14.26 -20.54
N ILE A 221 -17.38 -13.02 -20.04
CA ILE A 221 -17.35 -12.70 -18.60
C ILE A 221 -18.73 -12.96 -18.01
N VAL A 222 -18.76 -13.55 -16.82
CA VAL A 222 -20.00 -13.88 -16.10
C VAL A 222 -20.35 -12.75 -15.13
N THR A 223 -21.44 -12.04 -15.40
CA THR A 223 -21.98 -11.01 -14.50
C THR A 223 -22.50 -11.65 -13.21
N SER A 224 -22.05 -11.15 -12.06
CA SER A 224 -22.46 -11.61 -10.73
C SER A 224 -22.83 -10.43 -9.85
N VAL A 225 -24.02 -10.47 -9.26
CA VAL A 225 -24.55 -9.34 -8.47
C VAL A 225 -25.08 -9.84 -7.13
N THR A 226 -24.79 -9.11 -6.06
CA THR A 226 -25.30 -9.45 -4.72
C THR A 226 -26.84 -9.49 -4.70
N GLN A 227 -27.43 -10.53 -4.09
CA GLN A 227 -28.89 -10.66 -4.00
C GLN A 227 -29.50 -9.83 -2.89
N THR A 228 -28.73 -9.53 -1.84
CA THR A 228 -29.19 -8.78 -0.67
C THR A 228 -28.37 -7.51 -0.49
N GLY A 229 -28.91 -6.54 0.25
CA GLY A 229 -28.15 -5.34 0.65
C GLY A 229 -27.15 -5.58 1.80
N ASN A 230 -26.77 -6.83 2.04
CA ASN A 230 -25.82 -7.17 3.10
C ASN A 230 -24.39 -6.82 2.67
N PRO A 231 -23.72 -5.89 3.35
CA PRO A 231 -22.33 -5.49 3.02
C PRO A 231 -21.34 -6.65 3.01
N LEU A 232 -21.60 -7.71 3.77
CA LEU A 232 -20.71 -8.89 3.81
C LEU A 232 -20.65 -9.63 2.47
N HIS A 233 -21.61 -9.42 1.57
CA HIS A 233 -21.65 -10.06 0.27
C HIS A 233 -20.62 -9.47 -0.72
N ASN A 234 -20.18 -8.21 -0.52
CA ASN A 234 -19.09 -7.60 -1.29
C ASN A 234 -17.94 -7.10 -0.38
N ALA A 235 -17.72 -7.81 0.72
CA ALA A 235 -16.78 -7.39 1.77
C ALA A 235 -15.33 -7.17 1.28
N MET A 236 -14.91 -7.82 0.18
CA MET A 236 -13.58 -7.64 -0.39
C MET A 236 -13.43 -6.28 -1.04
N ALA A 237 -14.39 -5.87 -1.86
CA ALA A 237 -14.38 -4.57 -2.53
C ALA A 237 -14.58 -3.43 -1.51
N GLU A 238 -15.47 -3.60 -0.54
CA GLU A 238 -15.63 -2.63 0.56
C GLU A 238 -14.34 -2.45 1.37
N ARG A 239 -13.62 -3.56 1.65
CA ARG A 239 -12.34 -3.49 2.34
C ARG A 239 -11.29 -2.77 1.51
N LEU A 240 -11.26 -2.99 0.19
CA LEU A 240 -10.37 -2.27 -0.73
C LEU A 240 -10.64 -0.78 -0.67
N ASN A 241 -11.89 -0.37 -0.83
CA ASN A 241 -12.31 1.01 -0.73
C ASN A 241 -11.90 1.64 0.61
N GLY A 242 -12.09 0.88 1.70
CA GLY A 242 -11.66 1.29 3.03
C GLY A 242 -10.14 1.51 3.14
N ILE A 243 -9.33 0.66 2.52
CA ILE A 243 -7.88 0.81 2.49
C ILE A 243 -7.49 2.06 1.69
N ILE A 244 -7.96 2.18 0.46
CA ILE A 244 -7.60 3.31 -0.42
C ILE A 244 -8.02 4.64 0.21
N LYS A 245 -9.25 4.75 0.74
CA LYS A 245 -9.74 5.97 1.39
C LYS A 245 -8.99 6.32 2.67
N ASN A 246 -8.75 5.35 3.53
CA ASN A 246 -8.16 5.61 4.85
C ASN A 246 -6.64 5.80 4.77
N ASP A 247 -5.96 5.09 3.87
CA ASP A 247 -4.51 5.11 3.80
C ASP A 247 -3.99 6.28 2.97
N TRP A 248 -4.71 6.71 1.91
CA TRP A 248 -4.26 7.76 0.98
C TRP A 248 -5.25 8.89 0.70
N LEU A 249 -6.55 8.59 0.54
CA LEU A 249 -7.54 9.58 0.09
C LEU A 249 -8.17 10.40 1.24
N TYR A 250 -7.38 10.82 2.19
CA TYR A 250 -7.84 11.73 3.23
C TYR A 250 -7.32 13.15 2.94
N ASN A 251 -8.19 14.16 3.15
CA ASN A 251 -7.89 15.58 2.93
C ASN A 251 -7.67 15.98 1.46
N PHE A 252 -8.58 15.59 0.57
CA PHE A 252 -8.62 16.07 -0.83
C PHE A 252 -9.71 17.10 -1.08
N GLU A 253 -10.32 17.63 -0.02
CA GLU A 253 -11.43 18.59 -0.11
C GLU A 253 -11.04 19.88 -0.84
N ASP A 254 -9.75 20.20 -0.85
CA ASP A 254 -9.13 21.35 -1.50
C ASP A 254 -8.56 21.06 -2.90
N LYS A 255 -8.63 19.81 -3.37
CA LYS A 255 -7.99 19.39 -4.62
C LYS A 255 -9.00 19.22 -5.75
N PRO A 256 -8.73 19.79 -6.96
CA PRO A 256 -9.53 19.53 -8.14
C PRO A 256 -9.47 18.05 -8.55
N ILE A 257 -10.53 17.57 -9.21
CA ILE A 257 -10.70 16.15 -9.55
C ILE A 257 -9.52 15.58 -10.36
N ASP A 258 -8.94 16.38 -11.27
CA ASP A 258 -7.82 15.92 -12.09
C ASP A 258 -6.55 15.66 -11.28
N GLN A 259 -6.29 16.52 -10.28
CA GLN A 259 -5.21 16.29 -9.31
C GLN A 259 -5.45 15.02 -8.49
N VAL A 260 -6.70 14.80 -8.05
CA VAL A 260 -7.07 13.59 -7.32
C VAL A 260 -6.91 12.35 -8.19
N ARG A 261 -7.22 12.42 -9.47
CA ARG A 261 -7.04 11.32 -10.44
C ARG A 261 -5.56 10.95 -10.60
N GLU A 262 -4.67 11.94 -10.68
CA GLU A 262 -3.23 11.70 -10.75
C GLU A 262 -2.69 11.04 -9.46
N ILE A 263 -3.07 11.56 -8.29
CA ILE A 263 -2.70 10.97 -7.00
C ILE A 263 -3.24 9.54 -6.87
N LEU A 264 -4.45 9.28 -7.36
CA LEU A 264 -5.03 7.93 -7.38
C LEU A 264 -4.22 6.96 -8.22
N SER A 265 -3.80 7.36 -9.41
CA SER A 265 -2.94 6.53 -10.27
C SER A 265 -1.67 6.11 -9.54
N GLN A 266 -0.99 7.05 -8.89
CA GLN A 266 0.21 6.79 -8.09
C GLN A 266 -0.09 5.90 -6.87
N THR A 267 -1.20 6.18 -6.19
CA THR A 267 -1.68 5.39 -5.03
C THR A 267 -1.91 3.93 -5.39
N ILE A 268 -2.57 3.67 -6.53
CA ILE A 268 -2.87 2.33 -7.00
C ILE A 268 -1.59 1.59 -7.40
N ALA A 269 -0.66 2.29 -8.05
CA ALA A 269 0.66 1.71 -8.32
C ALA A 269 1.38 1.29 -7.03
N LEU A 270 1.39 2.14 -6.00
CA LEU A 270 1.98 1.84 -4.69
C LEU A 270 1.24 0.72 -3.96
N TYR A 271 -0.10 0.70 -4.02
CA TYR A 271 -0.90 -0.37 -3.46
C TYR A 271 -0.50 -1.72 -4.06
N ASN A 272 -0.38 -1.79 -5.38
CA ASN A 272 -0.05 -3.02 -6.09
C ASN A 272 1.41 -3.46 -5.88
N THR A 273 2.37 -2.53 -5.85
CA THR A 273 3.80 -2.87 -5.90
C THR A 273 4.53 -2.78 -4.56
N ALA A 274 4.08 -1.92 -3.65
CA ALA A 274 4.80 -1.58 -2.43
C ALA A 274 4.14 -2.07 -1.14
N ARG A 275 2.80 -2.13 -1.10
CA ARG A 275 2.05 -2.43 0.12
C ARG A 275 1.99 -3.91 0.42
N PRO A 276 2.58 -4.41 1.55
CA PRO A 276 2.44 -5.81 1.96
C PRO A 276 1.02 -6.10 2.43
N HIS A 277 0.48 -7.26 2.06
CA HIS A 277 -0.85 -7.71 2.46
C HIS A 277 -0.79 -8.92 3.39
N ARG A 278 -1.44 -8.83 4.54
CA ARG A 278 -1.50 -9.96 5.50
C ARG A 278 -2.15 -11.21 4.88
N ALA A 279 -3.20 -11.01 4.09
CA ALA A 279 -3.89 -12.11 3.40
C ALA A 279 -3.06 -12.78 2.30
N LEU A 280 -1.94 -12.17 1.88
CA LEU A 280 -1.01 -12.68 0.88
C LEU A 280 0.33 -13.08 1.51
N ASN A 281 0.32 -13.50 2.77
CA ASN A 281 1.54 -13.84 3.51
C ASN A 281 2.61 -12.72 3.42
N LYS A 282 2.15 -11.46 3.55
CA LYS A 282 2.97 -10.24 3.51
C LYS A 282 3.66 -9.96 2.15
N LYS A 283 3.25 -10.65 1.09
CA LYS A 283 3.59 -10.27 -0.28
C LYS A 283 2.81 -9.04 -0.70
N THR A 284 3.33 -8.30 -1.69
CA THR A 284 2.54 -7.28 -2.39
C THR A 284 1.61 -7.96 -3.40
N PRO A 285 0.51 -7.30 -3.81
CA PRO A 285 -0.35 -7.83 -4.87
C PRO A 285 0.42 -8.23 -6.14
N MET A 286 1.32 -7.37 -6.60
CA MET A 286 2.11 -7.64 -7.81
C MET A 286 3.05 -8.84 -7.66
N GLN A 287 3.57 -9.13 -6.45
CA GLN A 287 4.36 -10.33 -6.18
C GLN A 287 3.55 -11.63 -6.20
N MET A 288 2.23 -11.56 -6.23
CA MET A 288 1.38 -12.73 -6.49
C MET A 288 1.37 -13.10 -7.98
N LEU A 289 1.45 -12.11 -8.86
CA LEU A 289 1.47 -12.30 -10.32
C LEU A 289 2.90 -12.55 -10.82
N ILE A 290 3.85 -11.79 -10.32
CA ILE A 290 5.28 -11.86 -10.66
C ILE A 290 6.05 -12.06 -9.35
N PRO A 291 6.42 -13.28 -8.98
CA PRO A 291 7.00 -13.60 -7.65
C PRO A 291 8.23 -12.75 -7.27
N ASP A 292 9.08 -12.44 -8.23
CA ASP A 292 10.30 -11.67 -8.04
C ASP A 292 10.13 -10.16 -8.30
N HIS A 293 8.88 -9.68 -8.39
CA HIS A 293 8.64 -8.26 -8.60
C HIS A 293 9.27 -7.44 -7.47
N PRO A 294 10.14 -6.46 -7.78
CA PRO A 294 10.83 -5.67 -6.76
C PRO A 294 9.83 -4.83 -5.96
N ASN A 295 9.99 -4.85 -4.64
CA ASN A 295 9.25 -3.92 -3.78
C ASN A 295 10.11 -2.67 -3.54
N PRO A 296 9.70 -1.49 -4.02
CA PRO A 296 10.50 -0.26 -3.92
C PRO A 296 10.82 0.15 -2.48
N LEU A 297 10.02 -0.28 -1.50
CA LEU A 297 10.26 0.03 -0.10
C LEU A 297 11.27 -0.89 0.56
N THR A 298 11.52 -2.08 0.02
CA THR A 298 12.38 -3.08 0.67
C THR A 298 13.66 -3.36 -0.10
N THR A 299 13.78 -2.85 -1.31
CA THR A 299 14.97 -2.99 -2.15
C THR A 299 15.97 -1.90 -1.76
N GLN A 300 17.17 -2.31 -1.30
CA GLN A 300 18.26 -1.35 -1.08
C GLN A 300 18.69 -0.78 -2.43
N PRO A 301 19.03 0.52 -2.52
CA PRO A 301 19.61 1.07 -3.73
C PRO A 301 20.90 0.31 -4.04
N SER A 302 21.00 -0.23 -5.26
CA SER A 302 22.20 -0.92 -5.73
C SER A 302 23.40 0.02 -5.56
N LYS A 303 24.40 -0.41 -4.82
CA LYS A 303 25.68 0.30 -4.74
C LYS A 303 26.25 0.33 -6.16
N LYS A 304 26.08 1.46 -6.87
CA LYS A 304 26.91 1.73 -8.04
C LYS A 304 28.36 1.64 -7.54
N GLN A 305 29.15 0.77 -8.15
CA GLN A 305 30.58 0.68 -7.91
C GLN A 305 31.21 2.05 -8.21
N THR A 306 31.34 2.87 -7.18
CA THR A 306 32.25 4.01 -7.22
C THR A 306 33.57 3.50 -6.70
N SER A 307 34.55 3.46 -7.62
CA SER A 307 35.94 3.21 -7.36
C SER A 307 36.45 4.03 -6.16
N LYS A 308 37.11 3.32 -5.27
CA LYS A 308 38.12 3.72 -4.26
C LYS A 308 38.09 5.14 -3.68
N ASN A 309 38.05 5.14 -2.36
CA ASN A 309 38.36 6.19 -1.39
C ASN A 309 37.15 7.00 -0.88
N ASN A 310 36.62 6.56 0.26
CA ASN A 310 36.44 7.36 1.49
C ASN A 310 35.48 6.65 2.44
N SER A 311 35.80 6.69 3.73
CA SER A 311 35.01 6.22 4.84
C SER A 311 33.52 6.64 4.73
N PRO A 312 32.54 5.82 5.14
CA PRO A 312 31.14 6.19 5.05
C PRO A 312 30.82 7.32 6.03
N LYS A 313 30.72 8.55 5.52
CA LYS A 313 30.01 9.62 6.23
C LYS A 313 28.52 9.24 6.26
N ALA A 314 27.94 9.29 7.46
CA ALA A 314 26.50 9.21 7.64
C ALA A 314 25.79 10.17 6.66
N PRO A 315 24.70 9.75 5.98
CA PRO A 315 24.01 10.62 5.07
C PRO A 315 23.44 11.82 5.86
N SER A 316 23.83 13.03 5.45
CA SER A 316 23.25 14.27 5.94
C SER A 316 21.74 14.28 5.66
N PRO A 317 20.90 14.91 6.51
CA PRO A 317 19.46 14.93 6.32
C PRO A 317 19.12 15.76 5.07
N CYS A 318 18.99 15.07 3.94
CA CYS A 318 18.45 15.66 2.73
C CYS A 318 16.95 15.90 2.94
N ARG A 319 16.51 17.15 2.87
CA ARG A 319 15.10 17.52 2.82
C ARG A 319 14.53 16.99 1.51
N LEU A 320 14.00 15.77 1.53
CA LEU A 320 13.25 15.19 0.41
C LEU A 320 11.86 15.82 0.42
N THR A 321 11.58 16.67 -0.55
CA THR A 321 10.20 17.07 -0.85
C THR A 321 9.51 15.92 -1.56
N PRO A 322 8.26 15.55 -1.17
CA PRO A 322 7.57 14.34 -1.69
C PRO A 322 7.33 14.31 -3.21
N ASN A 323 7.57 15.43 -3.91
CA ASN A 323 7.20 15.55 -5.33
C ASN A 323 8.31 15.25 -6.35
N LYS A 324 9.57 15.07 -5.96
CA LYS A 324 10.66 14.84 -6.94
C LYS A 324 11.04 13.38 -7.17
N ASP A 325 10.79 12.49 -6.21
CA ASP A 325 11.20 11.09 -6.33
C ASP A 325 10.13 10.16 -6.96
N LEU A 326 8.93 10.70 -7.21
CA LEU A 326 7.86 9.98 -7.91
C LEU A 326 8.17 9.71 -9.40
N SER A 327 9.06 10.50 -10.01
CA SER A 327 9.47 10.33 -11.41
C SER A 327 10.24 9.02 -11.67
N LEU A 328 10.90 8.47 -10.67
CA LEU A 328 11.67 7.23 -10.81
C LEU A 328 10.80 5.96 -10.87
N CYS A 329 9.62 5.96 -10.22
CA CYS A 329 8.69 4.85 -10.32
C CYS A 329 7.92 4.83 -11.65
N THR A 330 7.66 6.01 -12.24
CA THR A 330 6.99 6.10 -13.54
C THR A 330 7.89 5.74 -14.71
N SER A 331 9.23 5.90 -14.60
CA SER A 331 10.17 5.48 -15.65
C SER A 331 10.27 3.97 -15.78
N ALA A 332 10.14 3.21 -14.70
CA ALA A 332 10.11 1.74 -14.74
C ALA A 332 8.87 1.18 -15.45
N ILE A 333 7.78 1.94 -15.48
CA ILE A 333 6.53 1.55 -16.17
C ILE A 333 6.59 1.93 -17.66
N LYS A 334 7.30 3.00 -18.02
CA LYS A 334 7.40 3.47 -19.44
C LYS A 334 8.33 2.62 -20.34
N THR A 335 9.25 1.88 -19.78
CA THR A 335 10.20 1.06 -20.56
C THR A 335 9.62 -0.25 -21.10
N THR A 336 8.36 -0.59 -20.79
CA THR A 336 7.70 -1.80 -21.28
C THR A 336 6.63 -1.54 -22.36
N THR A 337 6.39 -0.29 -22.76
CA THR A 337 5.51 -0.01 -23.90
C THR A 337 6.31 0.05 -25.19
N GLY A 338 6.39 -1.09 -25.86
CA GLY A 338 6.93 -1.20 -27.21
C GLY A 338 6.18 -0.28 -28.19
N ARG A 339 6.94 0.40 -29.04
CA ARG A 339 6.45 1.19 -30.15
C ARG A 339 5.46 0.39 -31.00
N VAL A 340 4.26 0.91 -31.16
CA VAL A 340 3.33 0.50 -32.22
C VAL A 340 3.83 1.17 -33.51
N PRO A 341 4.04 0.45 -34.62
CA PRO A 341 4.33 1.06 -35.90
C PRO A 341 3.08 1.78 -36.43
N GLN A 342 3.21 3.04 -36.79
CA GLN A 342 2.21 3.72 -37.61
C GLN A 342 2.20 3.07 -39.00
N GLN A 343 1.07 2.53 -39.39
CA GLN A 343 0.81 2.22 -40.82
C GLN A 343 0.38 3.52 -41.50
N GLU A 344 1.21 3.93 -42.46
CA GLU A 344 0.85 4.95 -43.43
C GLU A 344 -0.35 4.47 -44.28
N GLN A 345 -1.40 5.28 -44.35
CA GLN A 345 -2.47 5.12 -45.32
C GLN A 345 -2.05 5.86 -46.61
N ASN A 346 -1.91 5.11 -47.68
CA ASN A 346 -2.14 5.58 -49.06
C ASN A 346 -3.59 5.31 -49.42
#